data_06c831b826cdc4dbdf3b91bcce863606
#
_entry.id   06c831b826cdc4dbdf3b91bcce863606
#
_cell.length_a   1.000
_cell.length_b   1.000
_cell.length_c   1.000
_cell.angle_alpha   90.00
_cell.angle_beta   90.00
_cell.angle_gamma   90.00
#
_symmetry.space_group_name_H-M   'P 1'
#
loop_
_entity.id
_entity.type
_entity.pdbx_description
1 polymer ?
#
loop_
_entity_poly.entity_id
_entity_poly.type
_entity_poly.pdbx_seq_one_letter_code
_entity_poly.pdbx_strand_id
1 'polypeptide(L)'
;KTVAPYQRYLTGFNFTVAKDHTDLRGKLYDKGNVLVKVAPGMVVTPEMEVYCALQTQLPVEQLTVECPEQIKVANIGKTKDNKYIYKFRFSRLGENLITVNYGNGQMCYLDFFVTEPLETLIKKRARFIVDKQQHRDSTKWYNGLYSLWDMKKAELLSPDYLGELREEFMVG
;
A
#
# COMPACT_ATOMS: atom_id res chain seq x y z
N LYS A 1 12.55 11.40 21.60
CA LYS A 1 13.01 12.75 22.03
C LYS A 1 13.69 12.61 23.38
N THR A 2 14.89 13.15 23.49
CA THR A 2 15.62 13.23 24.76
C THR A 2 15.26 14.55 25.43
N VAL A 3 14.88 14.50 26.70
CA VAL A 3 14.60 15.70 27.52
C VAL A 3 15.86 16.00 28.31
N ALA A 4 16.39 17.20 28.17
CA ALA A 4 17.58 17.63 28.91
C ALA A 4 17.26 17.82 30.41
N PRO A 5 18.27 17.76 31.30
CA PRO A 5 18.06 18.05 32.70
C PRO A 5 17.37 19.42 32.90
N TYR A 6 16.41 19.45 33.83
CA TYR A 6 15.58 20.63 34.15
C TYR A 6 14.59 21.08 33.07
N GLN A 7 14.51 20.39 31.93
CA GLN A 7 13.45 20.61 30.93
C GLN A 7 12.23 19.76 31.25
N ARG A 8 11.05 20.31 30.99
CA ARG A 8 9.77 19.59 31.07
C ARG A 8 9.21 19.38 29.69
N TYR A 9 8.76 18.18 29.43
CA TYR A 9 8.02 17.82 28.21
C TYR A 9 6.59 17.44 28.61
N LEU A 10 5.62 18.18 28.10
CA LEU A 10 4.20 17.88 28.29
C LEU A 10 3.68 17.21 27.04
N THR A 11 2.99 16.10 27.20
CA THR A 11 2.26 15.42 26.15
C THR A 11 0.80 15.27 26.58
N GLY A 12 -0.10 15.35 25.63
CA GLY A 12 -1.53 15.21 25.87
C GLY A 12 -2.20 14.46 24.74
N PHE A 13 -3.38 13.92 25.04
CA PHE A 13 -4.23 13.23 24.08
C PHE A 13 -5.57 13.97 23.98
N ASN A 14 -6.06 14.16 22.75
CA ASN A 14 -7.39 14.65 22.48
C ASN A 14 -8.29 13.50 22.04
N PHE A 15 -9.31 13.22 22.82
CA PHE A 15 -10.33 12.24 22.47
C PHE A 15 -11.48 12.92 21.74
N THR A 16 -11.94 12.30 20.66
CA THR A 16 -13.06 12.80 19.86
C THR A 16 -13.98 11.63 19.56
N VAL A 17 -15.25 11.75 19.94
CA VAL A 17 -16.26 10.74 19.61
C VAL A 17 -16.83 11.06 18.23
N ALA A 18 -16.92 10.03 17.38
CA ALA A 18 -17.54 10.10 16.07
C ALA A 18 -18.72 9.13 15.99
N LYS A 19 -19.78 9.54 15.27
CA LYS A 19 -20.99 8.72 15.08
C LYS A 19 -20.77 7.58 14.09
N ASP A 20 -20.01 7.88 13.04
CA ASP A 20 -19.69 6.97 11.95
C ASP A 20 -18.38 7.38 11.27
N HIS A 21 -17.98 6.65 10.25
CA HIS A 21 -16.76 6.90 9.50
C HIS A 21 -16.77 8.25 8.76
N THR A 22 -17.92 8.73 8.30
CA THR A 22 -18.06 10.02 7.61
C THR A 22 -17.88 11.18 8.58
N ASP A 23 -18.51 11.11 9.74
CA ASP A 23 -18.35 12.07 10.84
C ASP A 23 -16.90 12.11 11.35
N LEU A 24 -16.25 10.94 11.48
CA LEU A 24 -14.84 10.84 11.83
C LEU A 24 -13.95 11.59 10.83
N ARG A 25 -14.14 11.36 9.54
CA ARG A 25 -13.39 12.05 8.49
C ARG A 25 -13.62 13.58 8.54
N GLY A 26 -14.86 14.02 8.71
CA GLY A 26 -15.20 15.45 8.87
C GLY A 26 -14.45 16.07 10.05
N LYS A 27 -14.51 15.43 11.22
CA LYS A 27 -13.82 15.90 12.43
C LYS A 27 -12.31 15.95 12.31
N LEU A 28 -11.71 14.98 11.60
CA LEU A 28 -10.28 15.00 11.31
C LEU A 28 -9.92 16.17 10.39
N TYR A 29 -10.71 16.40 9.34
CA TYR A 29 -10.54 17.53 8.44
C TYR A 29 -10.66 18.87 9.15
N ASP A 30 -11.67 19.05 10.00
CA ASP A 30 -11.91 20.27 10.78
C ASP A 30 -10.80 20.58 11.78
N LYS A 31 -10.09 19.54 12.24
CA LYS A 31 -8.89 19.67 13.09
C LYS A 31 -7.60 19.94 12.29
N GLY A 32 -7.70 20.14 10.98
CA GLY A 32 -6.57 20.43 10.11
C GLY A 32 -5.74 19.20 9.72
N ASN A 33 -6.26 17.98 9.93
CA ASN A 33 -5.59 16.80 9.46
C ASN A 33 -5.73 16.62 7.93
N VAL A 34 -4.78 15.92 7.33
CA VAL A 34 -4.87 15.53 5.94
C VAL A 34 -5.71 14.27 5.80
N LEU A 35 -6.74 14.33 4.97
CA LEU A 35 -7.49 13.16 4.54
C LEU A 35 -6.86 12.63 3.25
N VAL A 36 -6.46 11.38 3.27
CA VAL A 36 -5.79 10.71 2.15
C VAL A 36 -6.76 9.78 1.44
N LYS A 37 -6.74 9.82 0.10
CA LYS A 37 -7.41 8.84 -0.75
C LYS A 37 -6.43 8.42 -1.86
N VAL A 38 -6.24 7.13 -2.00
CA VAL A 38 -5.29 6.54 -2.96
C VAL A 38 -6.02 5.58 -3.90
N ALA A 39 -5.67 5.61 -5.16
CA ALA A 39 -6.14 4.69 -6.19
C ALA A 39 -4.96 4.21 -7.04
N PRO A 40 -4.81 2.91 -7.30
CA PRO A 40 -5.70 1.82 -6.90
C PRO A 40 -5.59 1.44 -5.42
N GLY A 41 -4.48 1.72 -4.75
CA GLY A 41 -4.22 1.43 -3.35
C GLY A 41 -2.78 1.73 -2.97
N MET A 42 -2.38 1.38 -1.74
CA MET A 42 -1.02 1.58 -1.24
C MET A 42 -0.12 0.35 -1.45
N VAL A 43 -0.67 -0.76 -1.92
CA VAL A 43 0.09 -1.93 -2.36
C VAL A 43 -0.05 -2.03 -3.87
N VAL A 44 1.06 -1.90 -4.60
CA VAL A 44 1.07 -1.74 -6.06
C VAL A 44 2.25 -2.48 -6.69
N THR A 45 2.28 -2.56 -8.01
CA THR A 45 3.42 -3.07 -8.79
C THR A 45 4.15 -1.94 -9.49
N PRO A 46 5.40 -2.14 -9.96
CA PRO A 46 6.20 -1.08 -10.58
C PRO A 46 5.56 -0.43 -11.81
N GLU A 47 4.72 -1.16 -12.54
CA GLU A 47 4.08 -0.67 -13.77
C GLU A 47 2.86 0.22 -13.50
N MET A 48 2.35 0.20 -12.27
CA MET A 48 1.11 0.90 -11.93
C MET A 48 1.34 2.39 -11.70
N GLU A 49 0.43 3.19 -12.22
CA GLU A 49 0.29 4.59 -11.85
C GLU A 49 -0.61 4.70 -10.62
N VAL A 50 -0.14 5.42 -9.62
CA VAL A 50 -0.86 5.63 -8.38
C VAL A 50 -1.32 7.08 -8.29
N TYR A 51 -2.59 7.29 -8.10
CA TYR A 51 -3.17 8.61 -7.86
C TYR A 51 -3.46 8.79 -6.39
N CYS A 52 -2.99 9.89 -5.84
CA CYS A 52 -3.19 10.25 -4.44
C CYS A 52 -3.87 11.61 -4.35
N ALA A 53 -5.00 11.66 -3.68
CA ALA A 53 -5.69 12.89 -3.33
C ALA A 53 -5.49 13.20 -1.85
N LEU A 54 -4.89 14.37 -1.58
CA LEU A 54 -4.70 14.90 -0.23
C LEU A 54 -5.71 16.03 -0.02
N GLN A 55 -6.64 15.85 0.88
CA GLN A 55 -7.62 16.88 1.22
C GLN A 55 -7.32 17.45 2.60
N THR A 56 -7.05 18.76 2.67
CA THR A 56 -6.71 19.46 3.91
C THR A 56 -7.12 20.91 3.85
N GLN A 57 -7.43 21.51 4.99
CA GLN A 57 -7.65 22.94 5.13
C GLN A 57 -6.35 23.75 5.09
N LEU A 58 -5.25 23.10 5.47
CA LEU A 58 -3.94 23.73 5.52
C LEU A 58 -3.19 23.56 4.19
N PRO A 59 -2.35 24.49 3.78
CA PRO A 59 -1.60 24.35 2.53
C PRO A 59 -0.64 23.16 2.59
N VAL A 60 -0.56 22.39 1.51
CA VAL A 60 0.53 21.42 1.30
C VAL A 60 1.75 22.23 0.84
N GLU A 61 2.80 22.21 1.63
CA GLU A 61 4.02 22.99 1.40
C GLU A 61 5.02 22.24 0.56
N GLN A 62 5.29 21.00 0.92
CA GLN A 62 6.28 20.17 0.25
C GLN A 62 5.93 18.70 0.33
N LEU A 63 6.27 17.99 -0.73
CA LEU A 63 6.22 16.53 -0.78
C LEU A 63 7.63 16.02 -1.01
N THR A 64 8.13 15.22 -0.07
CA THR A 64 9.47 14.64 -0.09
C THR A 64 9.38 13.14 -0.24
N VAL A 65 10.16 12.57 -1.13
CA VAL A 65 10.27 11.13 -1.35
C VAL A 65 11.61 10.62 -0.83
N GLU A 66 11.61 9.42 -0.26
CA GLU A 66 12.81 8.81 0.32
C GLU A 66 13.88 8.53 -0.76
N CYS A 67 13.46 8.06 -1.94
CA CYS A 67 14.34 7.67 -3.06
C CYS A 67 13.91 8.40 -4.35
N PRO A 68 14.34 9.66 -4.59
CA PRO A 68 13.88 10.47 -5.72
C PRO A 68 14.20 9.86 -7.10
N GLU A 69 15.28 9.09 -7.20
CA GLU A 69 15.67 8.41 -8.45
C GLU A 69 14.77 7.21 -8.79
N GLN A 70 14.03 6.70 -7.81
CA GLN A 70 13.19 5.49 -7.96
C GLN A 70 11.69 5.78 -7.80
N ILE A 71 11.33 6.98 -7.38
CA ILE A 71 9.95 7.42 -7.19
C ILE A 71 9.69 8.66 -8.04
N LYS A 72 8.95 8.49 -9.12
CA LYS A 72 8.52 9.62 -9.95
C LYS A 72 7.25 10.22 -9.38
N VAL A 73 7.28 11.54 -9.14
CA VAL A 73 6.15 12.31 -8.62
C VAL A 73 5.73 13.34 -9.65
N ALA A 74 4.45 13.39 -9.97
CA ALA A 74 3.86 14.46 -10.75
C ALA A 74 2.75 15.14 -9.93
N ASN A 75 2.83 16.46 -9.82
CA ASN A 75 1.73 17.26 -9.29
C ASN A 75 0.72 17.49 -10.42
N ILE A 76 -0.49 16.96 -10.27
CA ILE A 76 -1.56 17.07 -11.27
C ILE A 76 -2.33 18.37 -11.08
N GLY A 77 -2.32 18.92 -9.86
CA GLY A 77 -2.98 20.17 -9.55
C GLY A 77 -3.82 20.11 -8.28
N LYS A 78 -4.59 21.19 -8.09
CA LYS A 78 -5.48 21.34 -6.95
C LYS A 78 -6.93 21.49 -7.44
N THR A 79 -7.83 20.74 -6.84
CA THR A 79 -9.27 20.85 -7.16
C THR A 79 -9.90 22.01 -6.40
N LYS A 80 -11.12 22.42 -6.82
CA LYS A 80 -11.91 23.46 -6.13
C LYS A 80 -12.23 23.12 -4.67
N ASP A 81 -12.27 21.82 -4.33
CA ASP A 81 -12.55 21.32 -2.97
C ASP A 81 -11.29 21.17 -2.11
N ASN A 82 -10.24 21.92 -2.40
CA ASN A 82 -8.97 21.87 -1.67
C ASN A 82 -8.32 20.49 -1.63
N LYS A 83 -8.46 19.68 -2.70
CA LYS A 83 -7.77 18.41 -2.86
C LYS A 83 -6.55 18.62 -3.74
N TYR A 84 -5.39 18.29 -3.23
CA TYR A 84 -4.13 18.24 -4.00
C TYR A 84 -4.03 16.85 -4.62
N ILE A 85 -3.84 16.78 -5.92
CA ILE A 85 -3.77 15.53 -6.67
C ILE A 85 -2.33 15.29 -7.11
N TYR A 86 -1.79 14.16 -6.71
CA TYR A 86 -0.46 13.70 -7.11
C TYR A 86 -0.57 12.37 -7.84
N LYS A 87 0.35 12.16 -8.76
CA LYS A 87 0.56 10.88 -9.43
C LYS A 87 1.94 10.36 -9.09
N PHE A 88 2.03 9.11 -8.67
CA PHE A 88 3.26 8.40 -8.34
C PHE A 88 3.48 7.24 -9.30
N ARG A 89 4.75 6.96 -9.56
CA ARG A 89 5.20 5.72 -10.20
C ARG A 89 6.46 5.27 -9.50
N PHE A 90 6.50 4.02 -9.09
CA PHE A 90 7.56 3.41 -8.31
C PHE A 90 8.35 2.43 -9.16
N SER A 91 9.68 2.39 -8.99
CA SER A 91 10.54 1.36 -9.56
C SER A 91 11.24 0.50 -8.50
N ARG A 92 11.28 0.95 -7.25
CA ARG A 92 11.86 0.22 -6.13
C ARG A 92 10.84 -0.71 -5.51
N LEU A 93 11.20 -1.99 -5.35
CA LEU A 93 10.40 -2.95 -4.59
C LEU A 93 10.51 -2.72 -3.08
N GLY A 94 9.48 -3.14 -2.35
CA GLY A 94 9.40 -2.98 -0.90
C GLY A 94 8.76 -1.65 -0.48
N GLU A 95 9.09 -1.21 0.72
CA GLU A 95 8.54 0.00 1.33
C GLU A 95 9.09 1.28 0.67
N ASN A 96 8.21 2.21 0.36
CA ASN A 96 8.51 3.50 -0.25
C ASN A 96 7.79 4.60 0.49
N LEU A 97 8.54 5.39 1.26
CA LEU A 97 8.01 6.44 2.10
C LEU A 97 7.95 7.78 1.37
N ILE A 98 6.79 8.42 1.47
CA ILE A 98 6.55 9.79 1.00
C ILE A 98 6.13 10.62 2.19
N THR A 99 6.86 11.71 2.45
CA THR A 99 6.53 12.67 3.50
C THR A 99 5.83 13.87 2.90
N VAL A 100 4.66 14.19 3.42
CA VAL A 100 3.89 15.38 3.07
C VAL A 100 4.03 16.39 4.19
N ASN A 101 4.70 17.50 3.92
CA ASN A 101 4.76 18.65 4.84
C ASN A 101 3.60 19.59 4.52
N TYR A 102 2.84 19.96 5.53
CA TYR A 102 1.70 20.84 5.38
C TYR A 102 1.49 21.69 6.63
N GLY A 103 0.91 22.85 6.46
CA GLY A 103 0.50 23.75 7.52
C GLY A 103 1.46 23.83 8.70
N ASN A 104 2.30 24.86 8.75
CA ASN A 104 3.11 25.22 9.90
C ASN A 104 3.92 24.06 10.54
N GLY A 105 4.54 23.23 9.71
CA GLY A 105 5.45 22.17 10.17
C GLY A 105 4.76 20.88 10.61
N GLN A 106 3.53 20.65 10.20
CA GLN A 106 2.87 19.34 10.33
C GLN A 106 3.35 18.39 9.25
N MET A 107 3.38 17.10 9.55
CA MET A 107 3.80 16.04 8.62
C MET A 107 2.79 14.90 8.57
N CYS A 108 2.55 14.39 7.38
CA CYS A 108 1.83 13.16 7.13
C CYS A 108 2.72 12.21 6.33
N TYR A 109 2.70 10.93 6.66
CA TYR A 109 3.49 9.92 5.99
C TYR A 109 2.58 9.03 5.14
N LEU A 110 2.99 8.80 3.90
CA LEU A 110 2.36 7.86 2.98
C LEU A 110 3.36 6.75 2.73
N ASP A 111 3.03 5.55 3.15
CA ASP A 111 3.89 4.39 3.00
C ASP A 111 3.30 3.44 1.96
N PHE A 112 4.01 3.33 0.82
CA PHE A 112 3.61 2.47 -0.29
C PHE A 112 4.46 1.22 -0.30
N PHE A 113 3.81 0.07 -0.40
CA PHE A 113 4.49 -1.19 -0.58
C PHE A 113 4.42 -1.62 -2.05
N VAL A 114 5.58 -1.70 -2.70
CA VAL A 114 5.69 -2.10 -4.10
C VAL A 114 6.09 -3.57 -4.18
N THR A 115 5.17 -4.39 -4.69
CA THR A 115 5.40 -5.82 -4.88
C THR A 115 6.01 -6.09 -6.25
N GLU A 116 6.52 -7.30 -6.45
CA GLU A 116 6.77 -7.79 -7.81
C GLU A 116 5.47 -7.78 -8.63
N PRO A 117 5.58 -7.78 -9.98
CA PRO A 117 4.42 -7.95 -10.86
C PRO A 117 3.57 -9.14 -10.41
N LEU A 118 2.25 -8.97 -10.43
CA LEU A 118 1.32 -9.97 -9.85
C LEU A 118 1.53 -11.37 -10.45
N GLU A 119 1.76 -11.44 -11.76
CA GLU A 119 2.05 -12.70 -12.43
C GLU A 119 3.30 -13.38 -11.87
N THR A 120 4.39 -12.62 -11.67
CA THR A 120 5.63 -13.13 -11.09
C THR A 120 5.42 -13.61 -9.66
N LEU A 121 4.66 -12.84 -8.86
CA LEU A 121 4.34 -13.20 -7.49
C LEU A 121 3.55 -14.50 -7.41
N ILE A 122 2.54 -14.67 -8.26
CA ILE A 122 1.71 -15.88 -8.33
C ILE A 122 2.57 -17.07 -8.75
N LYS A 123 3.40 -16.95 -9.79
CA LYS A 123 4.31 -18.02 -10.24
C LYS A 123 5.27 -18.45 -9.12
N LYS A 124 5.90 -17.49 -8.45
CA LYS A 124 6.79 -17.78 -7.30
C LYS A 124 6.04 -18.45 -6.15
N ARG A 125 4.83 -17.99 -5.84
CA ARG A 125 4.00 -18.56 -4.78
C ARG A 125 3.60 -19.99 -5.10
N ALA A 126 3.17 -20.24 -6.34
CA ALA A 126 2.82 -21.57 -6.79
C ALA A 126 4.01 -22.53 -6.71
N ARG A 127 5.18 -22.10 -7.21
CA ARG A 127 6.40 -22.90 -7.12
C ARG A 127 6.79 -23.21 -5.68
N PHE A 128 6.70 -22.23 -4.80
CA PHE A 128 6.97 -22.43 -3.38
C PHE A 128 6.01 -23.46 -2.73
N ILE A 129 4.72 -23.43 -3.11
CA ILE A 129 3.74 -24.41 -2.63
C ILE A 129 4.13 -25.81 -3.07
N VAL A 130 4.46 -25.99 -4.36
CA VAL A 130 4.88 -27.28 -4.91
C VAL A 130 6.15 -27.78 -4.23
N ASP A 131 7.18 -26.94 -4.15
CA ASP A 131 8.50 -27.36 -3.66
C ASP A 131 8.58 -27.51 -2.14
N LYS A 132 7.79 -26.73 -1.38
CA LYS A 132 7.98 -26.57 0.07
C LYS A 132 6.73 -26.78 0.93
N GLN A 133 5.54 -26.56 0.40
CA GLN A 133 4.31 -26.56 1.17
C GLN A 133 3.37 -27.71 0.82
N GLN A 134 3.78 -28.66 0.00
CA GLN A 134 2.99 -29.87 -0.22
C GLN A 134 2.94 -30.71 1.04
N HIS A 135 1.74 -30.93 1.53
CA HIS A 135 1.48 -31.87 2.62
C HIS A 135 0.89 -33.15 2.03
N ARG A 136 1.52 -34.29 2.30
CA ARG A 136 0.97 -35.62 1.97
C ARG A 136 -0.17 -36.03 2.92
N ASP A 137 -0.40 -35.22 3.95
CA ASP A 137 -1.50 -35.39 4.90
C ASP A 137 -2.79 -34.85 4.27
N SER A 138 -3.73 -35.73 3.98
CA SER A 138 -5.02 -35.40 3.37
C SER A 138 -5.85 -34.39 4.18
N THR A 139 -5.56 -34.19 5.46
CA THR A 139 -6.23 -33.20 6.30
C THR A 139 -5.78 -31.76 6.00
N LYS A 140 -4.68 -31.57 5.25
CA LYS A 140 -4.11 -30.29 4.89
C LYS A 140 -4.18 -29.96 3.40
N TRP A 141 -5.07 -30.61 2.68
CA TRP A 141 -5.25 -30.50 1.24
C TRP A 141 -5.52 -29.08 0.71
N TYR A 142 -6.10 -28.22 1.53
CA TYR A 142 -6.54 -26.87 1.14
C TYR A 142 -5.38 -25.92 0.78
N ASN A 143 -4.17 -26.13 1.27
CA ASN A 143 -3.03 -25.24 1.01
C ASN A 143 -2.58 -25.24 -0.45
N GLY A 144 -2.78 -26.34 -1.20
CA GLY A 144 -2.42 -26.44 -2.61
C GLY A 144 -3.55 -26.03 -3.56
N LEU A 145 -4.80 -26.39 -3.24
CA LEU A 145 -5.93 -26.19 -4.13
C LEU A 145 -6.30 -24.72 -4.37
N TYR A 146 -6.20 -23.87 -3.36
CA TYR A 146 -6.52 -22.45 -3.49
C TYR A 146 -5.61 -21.75 -4.51
N SER A 147 -4.32 -22.03 -4.49
CA SER A 147 -3.39 -21.41 -5.42
C SER A 147 -3.64 -21.81 -6.87
N LEU A 148 -3.94 -23.08 -7.14
CA LEU A 148 -4.30 -23.53 -8.49
C LEU A 148 -5.60 -22.90 -8.99
N TRP A 149 -6.57 -22.75 -8.12
CA TRP A 149 -7.84 -22.16 -8.48
C TRP A 149 -7.72 -20.66 -8.78
N ASP A 150 -6.99 -19.93 -7.95
CA ASP A 150 -6.70 -18.50 -8.13
C ASP A 150 -5.87 -18.25 -9.40
N MET A 151 -4.90 -19.09 -9.67
CA MET A 151 -4.07 -19.04 -10.87
C MET A 151 -4.88 -19.27 -12.15
N LYS A 152 -5.78 -20.27 -12.14
CA LYS A 152 -6.67 -20.55 -13.26
C LYS A 152 -7.66 -19.40 -13.47
N LYS A 153 -8.20 -18.83 -12.40
CA LYS A 153 -9.19 -17.76 -12.45
C LYS A 153 -8.59 -16.44 -12.93
N ALA A 154 -7.32 -16.19 -12.62
CA ALA A 154 -6.62 -14.99 -13.04
C ALA A 154 -6.08 -15.07 -14.48
N GLU A 155 -6.15 -16.23 -15.14
CA GLU A 155 -5.58 -16.49 -16.49
C GLU A 155 -4.11 -16.06 -16.63
N LEU A 156 -3.39 -16.00 -15.49
CA LEU A 156 -2.04 -15.44 -15.40
C LEU A 156 -0.93 -16.44 -15.71
N LEU A 157 -1.27 -17.73 -15.85
CA LEU A 157 -0.28 -18.76 -16.10
C LEU A 157 -0.38 -19.29 -17.52
N SER A 158 0.80 -19.54 -18.13
CA SER A 158 0.84 -20.27 -19.39
C SER A 158 0.21 -21.66 -19.22
N PRO A 159 -0.43 -22.21 -20.28
CA PRO A 159 -0.98 -23.55 -20.25
C PRO A 159 0.03 -24.61 -19.82
N ASP A 160 1.29 -24.45 -20.23
CA ASP A 160 2.40 -25.37 -19.89
C ASP A 160 2.67 -25.40 -18.39
N TYR A 161 2.70 -24.24 -17.75
CA TYR A 161 2.94 -24.15 -16.30
C TYR A 161 1.76 -24.72 -15.48
N LEU A 162 0.54 -24.54 -15.96
CA LEU A 162 -0.64 -25.17 -15.37
C LEU A 162 -0.62 -26.69 -15.56
N GLY A 163 -0.08 -27.19 -16.67
CA GLY A 163 0.14 -28.60 -16.94
C GLY A 163 1.09 -29.22 -15.92
N GLU A 164 2.27 -28.63 -15.76
CA GLU A 164 3.28 -29.06 -14.78
C GLU A 164 2.71 -29.10 -13.35
N LEU A 165 1.99 -28.05 -12.93
CA LEU A 165 1.37 -28.02 -11.62
C LEU A 165 0.30 -29.10 -11.43
N ARG A 166 -0.52 -29.35 -12.47
CA ARG A 166 -1.53 -30.42 -12.41
C ARG A 166 -0.91 -31.79 -12.26
N GLU A 167 0.13 -32.08 -13.00
CA GLU A 167 0.81 -33.36 -12.91
C GLU A 167 1.39 -33.59 -11.51
N GLU A 168 2.06 -32.58 -10.94
CA GLU A 168 2.62 -32.68 -9.59
C GLU A 168 1.56 -32.82 -8.50
N PHE A 169 0.37 -32.21 -8.66
CA PHE A 169 -0.71 -32.30 -7.69
C PHE A 169 -1.55 -33.58 -7.81
N MET A 170 -1.61 -34.19 -8.99
CA MET A 170 -2.40 -35.42 -9.21
C MET A 170 -1.63 -36.69 -8.90
N VAL A 171 -0.30 -36.62 -8.73
CA VAL A 171 0.56 -37.76 -8.37
C VAL A 171 0.75 -37.88 -6.84
N GLY A 172 0.22 -36.99 -6.06
CA GLY A 172 0.17 -37.04 -4.58
C GLY A 172 -1.18 -37.57 -4.09
#